data_a1e3e57208f39be74fd6a1246b279c74
#
_entry.id   a1e3e57208f39be74fd6a1246b279c74
#
_cell.length_a   1.000
_cell.length_b   1.000
_cell.length_c   1.000
_cell.angle_alpha   90.00
_cell.angle_beta   90.00
_cell.angle_gamma   90.00
#
_symmetry.space_group_name_H-M   'P 1'
#
loop_
_entity.id
_entity.type
_entity.pdbx_description
1 polymer ?
#
loop_
_entity_poly.entity_id
_entity_poly.type
_entity_poly.pdbx_seq_one_letter_code
_entity_poly.pdbx_strand_id
1 'polypeptide(L)'
;MRKDSDNVRLLEPGEAPAKRKILVVEDNELNLEILSSFLEEKFDVILAENGEEGLKILGEHYRELSVVLLDICMPVCDGFEFLRRRNKDKLLSTIPVIVMTGSNSKDAEIQCLDLGAVDFIPKPYNFKIVVGRINSVIKLRESVLTLTAVEHDELTGIYTRQAFFYHAKTLLKAKAEERFHLIVADIRDFKLINSSYGDKIGD
;
A
#
# COMPACT_ATOMS: atom_id res chain seq x y z
N MET A 1 -9.45 28.21 3.22
CA MET A 1 -8.22 28.60 2.53
C MET A 1 -7.09 27.73 3.05
N ARG A 2 -6.86 26.56 2.48
CA ARG A 2 -5.64 25.76 2.68
C ARG A 2 -5.23 25.28 1.30
N LYS A 3 -4.09 25.77 0.85
CA LYS A 3 -3.39 25.29 -0.34
C LYS A 3 -2.68 24.00 0.05
N ASP A 4 -3.14 22.87 -0.43
CA ASP A 4 -2.32 21.68 -0.56
C ASP A 4 -1.95 21.56 -2.04
N SER A 5 -0.88 22.22 -2.40
CA SER A 5 -0.18 21.97 -3.64
C SER A 5 0.60 20.68 -3.44
N ASP A 6 0.17 19.60 -4.10
CA ASP A 6 0.95 18.39 -4.25
C ASP A 6 2.27 18.74 -4.94
N ASN A 7 3.28 18.93 -4.10
CA ASN A 7 4.65 19.16 -4.55
C ASN A 7 5.22 17.80 -4.96
N VAL A 8 5.04 17.41 -6.22
CA VAL A 8 5.91 16.40 -6.84
C VAL A 8 7.31 17.01 -6.88
N ARG A 9 8.10 16.72 -5.85
CA ARG A 9 9.49 17.13 -5.77
C ARG A 9 10.27 16.32 -6.80
N LEU A 10 10.57 16.93 -7.94
CA LEU A 10 11.52 16.38 -8.88
C LEU A 10 12.88 16.32 -8.16
N LEU A 11 13.44 15.11 -8.05
CA LEU A 11 14.76 14.89 -7.42
C LEU A 11 15.81 15.66 -8.22
N GLU A 12 16.63 16.44 -7.53
CA GLU A 12 17.81 17.08 -8.11
C GLU A 12 18.81 16.00 -8.54
N PRO A 13 19.56 16.19 -9.65
CA PRO A 13 20.57 15.23 -10.07
C PRO A 13 21.66 15.07 -9.02
N GLY A 14 21.64 13.96 -8.26
CA GLY A 14 22.58 13.64 -7.20
C GLY A 14 21.97 13.37 -5.82
N GLU A 15 20.67 13.62 -5.60
CA GLU A 15 19.98 13.18 -4.39
C GLU A 15 19.74 11.66 -4.44
N ALA A 16 20.21 10.95 -3.43
CA ALA A 16 19.84 9.55 -3.25
C ALA A 16 18.30 9.44 -3.08
N PRO A 17 17.65 8.46 -3.70
CA PRO A 17 16.21 8.29 -3.53
C PRO A 17 15.88 8.16 -2.05
N ALA A 18 14.83 8.87 -1.59
CA ALA A 18 14.38 8.82 -0.22
C ALA A 18 14.15 7.36 0.20
N LYS A 19 14.66 6.99 1.39
CA LYS A 19 14.45 5.64 1.93
C LYS A 19 12.97 5.38 2.09
N ARG A 20 12.53 4.16 1.74
CA ARG A 20 11.15 3.72 1.97
C ARG A 20 10.88 3.60 3.47
N LYS A 21 9.76 4.14 3.93
CA LYS A 21 9.35 4.10 5.33
C LYS A 21 8.67 2.77 5.65
N ILE A 22 9.09 2.12 6.70
CA ILE A 22 8.54 0.84 7.18
C ILE A 22 8.22 0.92 8.66
N LEU A 23 7.20 0.17 9.10
CA LEU A 23 6.85 0.02 10.51
C LEU A 23 7.25 -1.38 10.98
N VAL A 24 7.95 -1.46 12.11
CA VAL A 24 8.31 -2.72 12.78
C VAL A 24 7.56 -2.76 14.10
N VAL A 25 6.77 -3.81 14.31
CA VAL A 25 5.98 -4.04 15.54
C VAL A 25 6.46 -5.34 16.19
N GLU A 26 7.10 -5.22 17.33
CA GLU A 26 7.75 -6.33 18.07
C GLU A 26 7.81 -5.93 19.55
N ASP A 27 7.47 -6.79 20.48
CA ASP A 27 7.45 -6.47 21.92
C ASP A 27 8.81 -6.71 22.63
N ASN A 28 9.71 -7.43 21.99
CA ASN A 28 11.03 -7.70 22.55
C ASN A 28 12.01 -6.59 22.14
N GLU A 29 12.45 -5.81 23.13
CA GLU A 29 13.37 -4.67 22.94
C GLU A 29 14.66 -5.06 22.20
N LEU A 30 15.25 -6.22 22.54
CA LEU A 30 16.46 -6.70 21.88
C LEU A 30 16.21 -7.03 20.40
N ASN A 31 15.06 -7.63 20.07
CA ASN A 31 14.69 -7.90 18.68
C ASN A 31 14.45 -6.59 17.91
N LEU A 32 13.81 -5.60 18.53
CA LEU A 32 13.62 -4.28 17.94
C LEU A 32 14.95 -3.60 17.63
N GLU A 33 15.89 -3.58 18.58
CA GLU A 33 17.21 -3.02 18.37
C GLU A 33 17.97 -3.70 17.22
N ILE A 34 17.95 -5.03 17.21
CA ILE A 34 18.61 -5.82 16.17
C ILE A 34 17.97 -5.53 14.79
N LEU A 35 16.64 -5.59 14.69
CA LEU A 35 15.93 -5.31 13.43
C LEU A 35 16.17 -3.88 12.96
N SER A 36 16.06 -2.89 13.85
CA SER A 36 16.30 -1.49 13.56
C SER A 36 17.71 -1.27 12.98
N SER A 37 18.73 -1.76 13.65
CA SER A 37 20.12 -1.56 13.25
C SER A 37 20.41 -2.10 11.83
N PHE A 38 19.79 -3.22 11.46
CA PHE A 38 19.95 -3.78 10.11
C PHE A 38 19.09 -3.12 9.04
N LEU A 39 17.88 -2.70 9.40
CA LEU A 39 16.91 -2.17 8.44
C LEU A 39 17.17 -0.69 8.16
N GLU A 40 17.65 0.08 9.13
CA GLU A 40 17.95 1.51 8.98
C GLU A 40 19.03 1.82 7.94
N GLU A 41 19.87 0.86 7.59
CA GLU A 41 20.81 1.03 6.49
C GLU A 41 20.07 1.30 5.15
N LYS A 42 18.85 0.71 4.97
CA LYS A 42 18.12 0.69 3.69
C LYS A 42 16.75 1.35 3.74
N PHE A 43 16.16 1.44 4.92
CA PHE A 43 14.80 1.92 5.13
C PHE A 43 14.76 3.04 6.17
N ASP A 44 13.69 3.82 6.16
CA ASP A 44 13.30 4.72 7.24
C ASP A 44 12.38 3.92 8.17
N VAL A 45 12.87 3.59 9.38
CA VAL A 45 12.22 2.62 10.26
C VAL A 45 11.48 3.33 11.38
N ILE A 46 10.20 3.02 11.54
CA ILE A 46 9.40 3.39 12.72
C ILE A 46 9.21 2.11 13.56
N LEU A 47 9.37 2.23 14.86
CA LEU A 47 9.26 1.12 15.80
C LEU A 47 7.99 1.25 16.63
N ALA A 48 7.40 0.10 16.97
CA ALA A 48 6.30 -0.02 17.93
C ALA A 48 6.51 -1.26 18.80
N GLU A 49 6.26 -1.13 20.09
CA GLU A 49 6.52 -2.18 21.10
C GLU A 49 5.33 -3.14 21.29
N ASN A 50 4.20 -2.89 20.66
CA ASN A 50 3.01 -3.75 20.72
C ASN A 50 2.05 -3.40 19.58
N GLY A 51 1.05 -4.27 19.37
CA GLY A 51 0.09 -4.08 18.28
C GLY A 51 -0.81 -2.85 18.43
N GLU A 52 -1.09 -2.38 19.66
CA GLU A 52 -1.91 -1.17 19.88
C GLU A 52 -1.17 0.09 19.41
N GLU A 53 0.09 0.22 19.79
CA GLU A 53 0.97 1.29 19.33
C GLU A 53 1.18 1.22 17.81
N GLY A 54 1.42 0.01 17.29
CA GLY A 54 1.56 -0.25 15.86
C GLY A 54 0.34 0.21 15.06
N LEU A 55 -0.89 -0.06 15.53
CA LEU A 55 -2.12 0.40 14.90
C LEU A 55 -2.27 1.93 14.92
N LYS A 56 -1.88 2.57 16.02
CA LYS A 56 -1.88 4.03 16.14
C LYS A 56 -0.93 4.65 15.11
N ILE A 57 0.33 4.18 15.08
CA ILE A 57 1.35 4.65 14.12
C ILE A 57 0.90 4.39 12.69
N LEU A 58 0.35 3.21 12.41
CA LEU A 58 -0.19 2.88 11.09
C LEU A 58 -1.28 3.88 10.66
N GLY A 59 -2.18 4.26 11.57
CA GLY A 59 -3.23 5.24 11.29
C GLY A 59 -2.70 6.65 11.04
N GLU A 60 -1.65 7.06 11.75
CA GLU A 60 -1.03 8.39 11.60
C GLU A 60 -0.17 8.50 10.33
N HIS A 61 0.49 7.40 9.92
CA HIS A 61 1.51 7.39 8.86
C HIS A 61 1.15 6.53 7.64
N TYR A 62 -0.10 6.06 7.48
CA TYR A 62 -0.46 5.11 6.41
C TYR A 62 -0.10 5.57 4.99
N ARG A 63 -0.08 6.89 4.73
CA ARG A 63 0.27 7.45 3.42
C ARG A 63 1.75 7.32 3.08
N GLU A 64 2.60 7.25 4.09
CA GLU A 64 4.06 7.21 3.96
C GLU A 64 4.61 5.80 4.08
N LEU A 65 3.88 4.93 4.80
CA LEU A 65 4.32 3.56 5.07
C LEU A 65 4.22 2.67 3.82
N SER A 66 5.32 1.98 3.55
CA SER A 66 5.42 1.04 2.43
C SER A 66 5.06 -0.38 2.83
N VAL A 67 5.38 -0.80 4.06
CA VAL A 67 5.13 -2.14 4.59
C VAL A 67 5.19 -2.13 6.12
N VAL A 68 4.51 -3.07 6.76
CA VAL A 68 4.60 -3.37 8.20
C VAL A 68 5.27 -4.72 8.38
N LEU A 69 6.26 -4.82 9.27
CA LEU A 69 6.75 -6.06 9.86
C LEU A 69 6.05 -6.24 11.20
N LEU A 70 5.39 -7.37 11.42
CA LEU A 70 4.52 -7.60 12.56
C LEU A 70 4.86 -8.91 13.27
N ASP A 71 5.24 -8.85 14.53
CA ASP A 71 5.27 -10.07 15.34
C ASP A 71 3.87 -10.56 15.70
N ILE A 72 3.72 -11.88 15.83
CA ILE A 72 2.44 -12.48 16.21
C ILE A 72 2.27 -12.48 17.71
N CYS A 73 3.31 -12.83 18.44
CA CYS A 73 3.24 -13.13 19.87
C CYS A 73 3.61 -11.90 20.69
N MET A 74 2.69 -10.98 20.86
CA MET A 74 2.89 -9.76 21.66
C MET A 74 1.82 -9.62 22.73
N PRO A 75 2.15 -9.01 23.88
CA PRO A 75 1.17 -8.64 24.90
C PRO A 75 0.28 -7.47 24.42
N VAL A 76 -0.80 -7.21 25.15
CA VAL A 76 -1.79 -6.12 24.92
C VAL A 76 -2.60 -6.29 23.65
N CYS A 77 -1.96 -6.32 22.49
CA CYS A 77 -2.59 -6.54 21.18
C CYS A 77 -1.65 -7.44 20.37
N ASP A 78 -2.04 -8.68 20.18
CA ASP A 78 -1.27 -9.64 19.38
C ASP A 78 -1.37 -9.36 17.88
N GLY A 79 -0.55 -10.05 17.08
CA GLY A 79 -0.51 -9.87 15.63
C GLY A 79 -1.82 -10.24 14.93
N PHE A 80 -2.58 -11.20 15.47
CA PHE A 80 -3.88 -11.57 14.89
C PHE A 80 -4.92 -10.48 15.11
N GLU A 81 -4.97 -9.88 16.29
CA GLU A 81 -5.88 -8.78 16.59
C GLU A 81 -5.48 -7.52 15.82
N PHE A 82 -4.16 -7.25 15.68
CA PHE A 82 -3.68 -6.19 14.81
C PHE A 82 -4.22 -6.34 13.38
N LEU A 83 -4.08 -7.52 12.76
CA LEU A 83 -4.57 -7.80 11.42
C LEU A 83 -6.09 -7.63 11.31
N ARG A 84 -6.86 -8.17 12.28
CA ARG A 84 -8.32 -8.03 12.29
C ARG A 84 -8.75 -6.56 12.35
N ARG A 85 -8.12 -5.76 13.21
CA ARG A 85 -8.47 -4.34 13.40
C ARG A 85 -8.05 -3.50 12.18
N ARG A 86 -6.86 -3.73 11.64
CA ARG A 86 -6.39 -3.10 10.42
C ARG A 86 -7.37 -3.34 9.26
N ASN A 87 -7.88 -4.56 9.10
CA ASN A 87 -8.76 -4.93 8.00
C ASN A 87 -10.17 -4.28 8.08
N LYS A 88 -10.56 -3.75 9.24
CA LYS A 88 -11.82 -2.98 9.37
C LYS A 88 -11.72 -1.60 8.71
N ASP A 89 -10.52 -1.10 8.52
CA ASP A 89 -10.27 0.17 7.84
C ASP A 89 -9.74 -0.07 6.42
N LYS A 90 -10.48 0.43 5.41
CA LYS A 90 -10.14 0.26 3.99
C LYS A 90 -8.81 0.91 3.60
N LEU A 91 -8.42 2.02 4.25
CA LEU A 91 -7.16 2.69 3.97
C LEU A 91 -5.99 1.92 4.58
N LEU A 92 -6.10 1.55 5.86
CA LEU A 92 -5.07 0.81 6.55
C LEU A 92 -4.85 -0.59 5.93
N SER A 93 -5.92 -1.22 5.44
CA SER A 93 -5.85 -2.53 4.77
C SER A 93 -5.05 -2.51 3.47
N THR A 94 -4.78 -1.35 2.88
CA THR A 94 -3.93 -1.24 1.68
C THR A 94 -2.44 -1.36 1.97
N ILE A 95 -2.02 -1.19 3.24
CA ILE A 95 -0.60 -1.31 3.62
C ILE A 95 -0.26 -2.78 3.82
N PRO A 96 0.65 -3.37 3.06
CA PRO A 96 1.00 -4.78 3.20
C PRO A 96 1.64 -5.06 4.55
N VAL A 97 1.33 -6.24 5.11
CA VAL A 97 1.91 -6.73 6.37
C VAL A 97 2.66 -8.02 6.12
N ILE A 98 3.92 -8.05 6.53
CA ILE A 98 4.74 -9.27 6.59
C ILE A 98 4.79 -9.70 8.05
N VAL A 99 4.37 -10.92 8.32
CA VAL A 99 4.33 -11.44 9.69
C VAL A 99 5.66 -12.09 10.04
N MET A 100 6.17 -11.80 11.25
CA MET A 100 7.34 -12.44 11.83
C MET A 100 6.87 -13.52 12.80
N THR A 101 7.28 -14.76 12.61
CA THR A 101 6.81 -15.90 13.42
C THR A 101 7.95 -16.70 14.00
N GLY A 102 7.89 -16.97 15.30
CA GLY A 102 8.82 -17.88 16.00
C GLY A 102 8.32 -19.33 16.07
N SER A 103 7.12 -19.58 15.62
CA SER A 103 6.47 -20.88 15.71
C SER A 103 6.54 -21.63 14.38
N ASN A 104 6.93 -22.91 14.43
CA ASN A 104 6.75 -23.85 13.31
C ASN A 104 5.28 -24.27 13.14
N SER A 105 4.33 -23.53 13.68
CA SER A 105 2.90 -23.79 13.55
C SER A 105 2.43 -23.32 12.19
N LYS A 106 2.28 -24.25 11.26
CA LYS A 106 1.65 -24.02 9.95
C LYS A 106 0.26 -23.41 10.09
N ASP A 107 -0.45 -23.73 11.15
CA ASP A 107 -1.79 -23.22 11.40
C ASP A 107 -1.77 -21.70 11.69
N ALA A 108 -0.77 -21.21 12.43
CA ALA A 108 -0.61 -19.77 12.66
C ALA A 108 -0.25 -19.01 11.37
N GLU A 109 0.60 -19.58 10.53
CA GLU A 109 0.93 -18.99 9.21
C GLU A 109 -0.30 -18.92 8.31
N ILE A 110 -1.08 -20.01 8.21
CA ILE A 110 -2.33 -20.06 7.44
C ILE A 110 -3.31 -19.01 7.96
N GLN A 111 -3.50 -18.95 9.28
CA GLN A 111 -4.39 -17.97 9.89
C GLN A 111 -3.98 -16.51 9.61
N CYS A 112 -2.69 -16.22 9.61
CA CYS A 112 -2.19 -14.88 9.26
C CYS A 112 -2.46 -14.53 7.80
N LEU A 113 -2.26 -15.47 6.87
CA LEU A 113 -2.56 -15.28 5.45
C LEU A 113 -4.07 -15.07 5.23
N ASP A 114 -4.93 -15.85 5.89
CA ASP A 114 -6.39 -15.67 5.85
C ASP A 114 -6.83 -14.30 6.40
N LEU A 115 -6.08 -13.77 7.36
CA LEU A 115 -6.26 -12.41 7.89
C LEU A 115 -5.56 -11.32 7.05
N GLY A 116 -5.07 -11.65 5.86
CA GLY A 116 -4.55 -10.69 4.90
C GLY A 116 -3.09 -10.25 5.13
N ALA A 117 -2.29 -11.05 5.83
CA ALA A 117 -0.84 -10.93 5.72
C ALA A 117 -0.40 -11.33 4.32
N VAL A 118 0.58 -10.63 3.75
CA VAL A 118 1.03 -10.89 2.37
C VAL A 118 2.19 -11.86 2.30
N ASP A 119 2.93 -12.02 3.41
CA ASP A 119 4.07 -12.93 3.53
C ASP A 119 4.41 -13.17 5.01
N PHE A 120 5.31 -14.11 5.28
CA PHE A 120 5.81 -14.37 6.63
C PHE A 120 7.33 -14.57 6.65
N ILE A 121 7.95 -14.28 7.78
CA ILE A 121 9.40 -14.43 8.03
C ILE A 121 9.59 -15.26 9.29
N PRO A 122 10.20 -16.44 9.19
CA PRO A 122 10.47 -17.26 10.38
C PRO A 122 11.59 -16.65 11.23
N LYS A 123 11.44 -16.73 12.55
CA LYS A 123 12.52 -16.50 13.54
C LYS A 123 13.32 -17.81 13.68
N PRO A 124 14.66 -17.83 13.81
CA PRO A 124 15.54 -16.66 13.84
C PRO A 124 15.76 -16.02 12.47
N TYR A 125 15.96 -14.71 12.44
CA TYR A 125 16.02 -13.93 11.22
C TYR A 125 17.29 -14.15 10.38
N ASN A 126 17.11 -14.35 9.08
CA ASN A 126 18.17 -14.11 8.10
C ASN A 126 17.92 -12.75 7.46
N PHE A 127 18.71 -11.75 7.81
CA PHE A 127 18.50 -10.35 7.38
C PHE A 127 18.52 -10.15 5.87
N LYS A 128 19.29 -10.95 5.12
CA LYS A 128 19.25 -10.90 3.64
C LYS A 128 17.88 -11.31 3.13
N ILE A 129 17.26 -12.34 3.76
CA ILE A 129 15.92 -12.80 3.41
C ILE A 129 14.90 -11.75 3.82
N VAL A 130 14.99 -11.17 5.02
CA VAL A 130 14.10 -10.09 5.51
C VAL A 130 14.07 -8.94 4.51
N VAL A 131 15.22 -8.38 4.18
CA VAL A 131 15.34 -7.27 3.21
C VAL A 131 14.83 -7.68 1.83
N GLY A 132 15.11 -8.90 1.38
CA GLY A 132 14.62 -9.43 0.11
C GLY A 132 13.09 -9.47 0.05
N ARG A 133 12.42 -9.97 1.09
CA ARG A 133 10.95 -10.04 1.19
C ARG A 133 10.32 -8.65 1.25
N ILE A 134 10.87 -7.75 2.09
CA ILE A 134 10.42 -6.35 2.15
C ILE A 134 10.46 -5.72 0.75
N ASN A 135 11.59 -5.80 0.07
CA ASN A 135 11.75 -5.22 -1.27
C ASN A 135 10.78 -5.83 -2.30
N SER A 136 10.53 -7.16 -2.23
CA SER A 136 9.60 -7.84 -3.13
C SER A 136 8.16 -7.35 -2.92
N VAL A 137 7.73 -7.21 -1.66
CA VAL A 137 6.39 -6.74 -1.30
C VAL A 137 6.21 -5.27 -1.69
N ILE A 138 7.20 -4.40 -1.41
CA ILE A 138 7.16 -3.00 -1.81
C ILE A 138 7.06 -2.87 -3.34
N LYS A 139 7.89 -3.62 -4.08
CA LYS A 139 7.90 -3.58 -5.54
C LYS A 139 6.59 -4.04 -6.16
N LEU A 140 5.99 -5.09 -5.60
CA LEU A 140 4.68 -5.57 -6.03
C LEU A 140 3.59 -4.51 -5.80
N ARG A 141 3.56 -3.89 -4.61
CA ARG A 141 2.63 -2.81 -4.29
C ARG A 141 2.78 -1.63 -5.25
N GLU A 142 4.00 -1.17 -5.48
CA GLU A 142 4.27 -0.06 -6.40
C GLU A 142 3.83 -0.38 -7.84
N SER A 143 4.04 -1.62 -8.27
CA SER A 143 3.58 -2.06 -9.59
C SER A 143 2.05 -2.03 -9.70
N VAL A 144 1.34 -2.46 -8.66
CA VAL A 144 -0.14 -2.41 -8.60
C VAL A 144 -0.62 -0.95 -8.61
N LEU A 145 -0.03 -0.07 -7.79
CA LEU A 145 -0.38 1.34 -7.73
C LEU A 145 -0.14 2.04 -9.09
N THR A 146 0.98 1.73 -9.75
CA THR A 146 1.27 2.26 -11.09
C THR A 146 0.25 1.79 -12.12
N LEU A 147 -0.14 0.51 -12.08
CA LEU A 147 -1.19 -0.03 -12.97
C LEU A 147 -2.53 0.67 -12.72
N THR A 148 -2.91 0.86 -11.45
CA THR A 148 -4.15 1.53 -11.08
C THR A 148 -4.17 3.01 -11.51
N ALA A 149 -3.06 3.73 -11.36
CA ALA A 149 -2.91 5.11 -11.82
C ALA A 149 -3.00 5.22 -13.35
N VAL A 150 -2.51 4.21 -14.10
CA VAL A 150 -2.65 4.16 -15.56
C VAL A 150 -4.09 3.80 -15.97
N GLU A 151 -4.81 3.02 -15.17
CA GLU A 151 -6.18 2.57 -15.47
C GLU A 151 -7.24 3.63 -15.18
N HIS A 152 -7.04 4.48 -14.19
CA HIS A 152 -8.03 5.47 -13.76
C HIS A 152 -7.51 6.89 -13.93
N ASP A 153 -8.41 7.77 -14.33
CA ASP A 153 -8.18 9.22 -14.40
C ASP A 153 -8.18 9.79 -12.97
N GLU A 154 -7.14 10.54 -12.61
CA GLU A 154 -6.93 11.02 -11.24
C GLU A 154 -8.03 11.98 -10.75
N LEU A 155 -8.62 12.74 -11.68
CA LEU A 155 -9.65 13.73 -11.34
C LEU A 155 -11.01 13.08 -11.13
N THR A 156 -11.41 12.21 -12.05
CA THR A 156 -12.77 11.67 -12.12
C THR A 156 -12.90 10.27 -11.50
N GLY A 157 -11.79 9.57 -11.31
CA GLY A 157 -11.75 8.19 -10.81
C GLY A 157 -12.31 7.15 -11.78
N ILE A 158 -12.73 7.53 -12.99
CA ILE A 158 -13.20 6.60 -14.03
C ILE A 158 -12.02 6.03 -14.82
N TYR A 159 -12.27 4.99 -15.59
CA TYR A 159 -11.24 4.42 -16.46
C TYR A 159 -10.68 5.45 -17.44
N THR A 160 -9.37 5.48 -17.60
CA THR A 160 -8.74 6.18 -18.72
C THR A 160 -9.22 5.58 -20.04
N ARG A 161 -9.10 6.34 -21.12
CA ARG A 161 -9.48 5.86 -22.46
C ARG A 161 -8.85 4.51 -22.80
N GLN A 162 -7.59 4.32 -22.47
CA GLN A 162 -6.84 3.07 -22.71
C GLN A 162 -7.44 1.90 -21.92
N ALA A 163 -7.64 2.09 -20.62
CA ALA A 163 -8.20 1.08 -19.72
C ALA A 163 -9.63 0.71 -20.13
N PHE A 164 -10.47 1.71 -20.46
CA PHE A 164 -11.82 1.46 -20.95
C PHE A 164 -11.84 0.53 -22.17
N PHE A 165 -11.05 0.80 -23.20
CA PHE A 165 -11.01 -0.07 -24.37
C PHE A 165 -10.47 -1.47 -24.09
N TYR A 166 -9.49 -1.58 -23.19
CA TYR A 166 -8.96 -2.87 -22.75
C TYR A 166 -10.04 -3.70 -22.04
N HIS A 167 -10.70 -3.13 -21.04
CA HIS A 167 -11.76 -3.81 -20.28
C HIS A 167 -12.99 -4.12 -21.14
N ALA A 168 -13.42 -3.19 -21.97
CA ALA A 168 -14.53 -3.41 -22.90
C ALA A 168 -14.25 -4.56 -23.86
N LYS A 169 -13.05 -4.61 -24.46
CA LYS A 169 -12.63 -5.71 -25.34
C LYS A 169 -12.59 -7.06 -24.62
N THR A 170 -12.11 -7.08 -23.39
CA THR A 170 -12.05 -8.28 -22.55
C THR A 170 -13.46 -8.77 -22.21
N LEU A 171 -14.34 -7.86 -21.79
CA LEU A 171 -15.74 -8.15 -21.46
C LEU A 171 -16.51 -8.70 -22.67
N LEU A 172 -16.39 -8.07 -23.83
CA LEU A 172 -17.04 -8.50 -25.07
C LEU A 172 -16.56 -9.90 -25.52
N LYS A 173 -15.29 -10.24 -25.26
CA LYS A 173 -14.78 -11.59 -25.54
C LYS A 173 -15.29 -12.63 -24.55
N ALA A 174 -15.34 -12.28 -23.27
CA ALA A 174 -15.75 -13.20 -22.21
C ALA A 174 -17.26 -13.51 -22.26
N LYS A 175 -18.06 -12.56 -22.76
CA LYS A 175 -19.51 -12.60 -22.76
C LYS A 175 -20.07 -12.37 -24.19
N ALA A 176 -19.58 -13.14 -25.15
CA ALA A 176 -19.90 -12.97 -26.58
C ALA A 176 -21.39 -13.13 -26.91
N GLU A 177 -22.14 -13.86 -26.09
CA GLU A 177 -23.59 -14.09 -26.26
C GLU A 177 -24.46 -12.97 -25.66
N GLU A 178 -23.86 -12.07 -24.83
CA GLU A 178 -24.60 -10.97 -24.20
C GLU A 178 -24.66 -9.73 -25.15
N ARG A 179 -25.73 -8.96 -25.01
CA ARG A 179 -25.87 -7.69 -25.72
C ARG A 179 -25.41 -6.55 -24.82
N PHE A 180 -24.58 -5.68 -25.37
CA PHE A 180 -24.09 -4.50 -24.71
C PHE A 180 -24.54 -3.24 -25.41
N HIS A 181 -24.75 -2.17 -24.64
CA HIS A 181 -25.05 -0.83 -25.18
C HIS A 181 -23.90 0.10 -24.78
N LEU A 182 -23.37 0.86 -25.70
CA LEU A 182 -22.40 1.90 -25.49
C LEU A 182 -23.07 3.26 -25.61
N ILE A 183 -22.95 4.08 -24.57
CA ILE A 183 -23.40 5.48 -24.59
C ILE A 183 -22.15 6.35 -24.65
N VAL A 184 -22.11 7.26 -25.60
CA VAL A 184 -21.05 8.26 -25.74
C VAL A 184 -21.66 9.63 -25.48
N ALA A 185 -21.08 10.39 -24.57
CA ALA A 185 -21.50 11.76 -24.27
C ALA A 185 -20.28 12.69 -24.39
N ASP A 186 -20.52 13.89 -24.85
CA ASP A 186 -19.53 14.94 -25.00
C ASP A 186 -20.11 16.29 -24.54
N ILE A 187 -19.28 17.10 -23.92
CA ILE A 187 -19.66 18.45 -23.48
C ILE A 187 -19.28 19.44 -24.58
N ARG A 188 -20.31 20.03 -25.19
CA ARG A 188 -20.09 21.02 -26.24
C ARG A 188 -19.39 22.25 -25.70
N ASP A 189 -18.38 22.72 -26.43
CA ASP A 189 -17.62 23.92 -26.11
C ASP A 189 -16.89 23.89 -24.74
N PHE A 190 -16.54 22.71 -24.24
CA PHE A 190 -15.85 22.55 -22.94
C PHE A 190 -14.58 23.39 -22.83
N LYS A 191 -13.80 23.48 -23.91
CA LYS A 191 -12.60 24.32 -23.97
C LYS A 191 -12.93 25.82 -23.77
N LEU A 192 -14.09 26.27 -24.24
CA LEU A 192 -14.54 27.66 -24.05
C LEU A 192 -14.94 27.91 -22.59
N ILE A 193 -15.57 26.93 -21.96
CA ILE A 193 -15.93 26.99 -20.54
C ILE A 193 -14.66 27.15 -19.69
N ASN A 194 -13.64 26.32 -19.90
CA ASN A 194 -12.38 26.41 -19.18
C ASN A 194 -11.65 27.74 -19.42
N SER A 195 -11.66 28.24 -20.67
CA SER A 195 -11.04 29.53 -21.01
C SER A 195 -11.77 30.71 -20.39
N SER A 196 -13.08 30.63 -20.17
CA SER A 196 -13.90 31.73 -19.66
C SER A 196 -14.00 31.74 -18.11
N TYR A 197 -13.98 30.57 -17.49
CA TYR A 197 -14.26 30.40 -16.06
C TYR A 197 -13.11 29.78 -15.28
N GLY A 198 -12.05 29.35 -15.95
CA GLY A 198 -10.89 28.66 -15.38
C GLY A 198 -11.08 27.15 -15.23
N ASP A 199 -9.97 26.42 -15.24
CA ASP A 199 -9.94 24.96 -15.21
C ASP A 199 -10.67 24.36 -13.99
N LYS A 200 -10.65 25.04 -12.83
CA LYS A 200 -11.34 24.62 -11.60
C LYS A 200 -12.87 24.51 -11.71
N ILE A 201 -13.47 25.09 -12.73
CA ILE A 201 -14.93 25.00 -12.98
C ILE A 201 -15.23 23.92 -14.00
N GLY A 202 -14.30 23.64 -14.89
CA GLY A 202 -14.38 22.52 -15.81
C GLY A 202 -14.13 21.17 -15.16
N ASP A 203 -13.24 21.14 -14.15
CA ASP A 203 -12.96 19.98 -13.31
C ASP A 203 -14.09 19.71 -12.31
#